data_0063321ee13afbdfc056073785db7019
#
_entry.id   0063321ee13afbdfc056073785db7019
#
_cell.length_a   1.000
_cell.length_b   1.000
_cell.length_c   1.000
_cell.angle_alpha   90.00
_cell.angle_beta   90.00
_cell.angle_gamma   90.00
#
_symmetry.space_group_name_H-M   'P 1'
#
loop_
_entity.id
_entity.type
_entity.pdbx_description
1 polymer ?
#
loop_
_entity_poly.entity_id
_entity_poly.type
_entity_poly.pdbx_seq_one_letter_code
_entity_poly.pdbx_strand_id
1 'polypeptide(L)'
;AYLNPRFHWTDLKVSTEVTSHNRDPNAPPPKLRKYEQARVLGGGSSINGQMANRGAPTDFDEWHDRGATGWRWEDCLPYFKKIERDLDIDDEWHGQEGMIPVRRVPEAQWPGHAKALAEAFERAGYKHLPDQNGFFEDGYFPVTISNQAEQRVSAAIGYLNADVRKRKNLTISTLTQVTELLFDEERRCVGV
;
A
#
# COMPACT_ATOMS: atom_id res chain seq x y z
N ALA A 1 5.42 14.85 2.62
CA ALA A 1 6.50 13.86 2.83
C ALA A 1 7.11 13.41 1.49
N TYR A 2 6.29 13.11 0.48
CA TYR A 2 6.75 12.60 -0.83
C TYR A 2 7.82 13.46 -1.53
N LEU A 3 7.68 14.78 -1.50
CA LEU A 3 8.62 15.69 -2.14
C LEU A 3 9.89 15.99 -1.32
N ASN A 4 10.01 15.45 -0.11
CA ASN A 4 11.17 15.72 0.74
C ASN A 4 12.26 14.65 0.53
N PRO A 5 13.41 14.99 -0.07
CA PRO A 5 14.48 14.03 -0.37
C PRO A 5 15.07 13.36 0.88
N ARG A 6 14.90 13.96 2.07
CA ARG A 6 15.35 13.34 3.33
C ARG A 6 14.64 12.05 3.69
N PHE A 7 13.47 11.82 3.09
CA PHE A 7 12.65 10.62 3.33
C PHE A 7 12.78 9.56 2.23
N HIS A 8 13.73 9.73 1.33
CA HIS A 8 13.97 8.83 0.21
C HIS A 8 15.41 8.32 0.17
N TRP A 9 15.59 7.14 -0.42
CA TRP A 9 16.86 6.67 -0.90
C TRP A 9 17.16 7.37 -2.22
N THR A 10 18.01 8.39 -2.21
CA THR A 10 18.23 9.27 -3.38
C THR A 10 19.02 8.61 -4.50
N ASP A 11 19.83 7.60 -4.18
CA ASP A 11 20.78 6.97 -5.11
C ASP A 11 20.23 5.71 -5.78
N LEU A 12 19.04 5.25 -5.36
CA LEU A 12 18.41 4.09 -5.97
C LEU A 12 17.94 4.40 -7.39
N LYS A 13 18.32 3.52 -8.29
CA LYS A 13 17.94 3.59 -9.71
C LYS A 13 17.43 2.23 -10.18
N VAL A 14 16.56 2.25 -11.16
CA VAL A 14 15.97 1.07 -11.78
C VAL A 14 15.93 1.23 -13.29
N SER A 15 16.11 0.12 -14.01
CA SER A 15 15.77 0.04 -15.43
C SER A 15 14.28 -0.31 -15.53
N THR A 16 13.54 0.46 -16.32
CA THR A 16 12.15 0.18 -16.69
C THR A 16 12.04 -0.46 -18.08
N GLU A 17 13.17 -0.68 -18.75
CA GLU A 17 13.20 -1.37 -20.03
C GLU A 17 13.21 -2.87 -19.80
N VAL A 18 12.38 -3.60 -20.56
CA VAL A 18 12.42 -5.06 -20.57
C VAL A 18 13.73 -5.48 -21.24
N THR A 19 14.62 -6.09 -20.44
CA THR A 19 15.87 -6.63 -20.92
C THR A 19 15.72 -8.14 -21.10
N SER A 20 15.86 -8.63 -22.34
CA SER A 20 15.94 -10.07 -22.62
C SER A 20 17.28 -10.62 -22.14
N HIS A 21 17.30 -11.89 -21.67
CA HIS A 21 18.54 -12.64 -21.44
C HIS A 21 19.39 -12.77 -22.72
N ASN A 22 18.76 -12.67 -23.89
CA ASN A 22 19.41 -12.73 -25.22
C ASN A 22 19.77 -11.33 -25.77
N ARG A 23 19.87 -10.33 -24.89
CA ARG A 23 20.29 -9.01 -25.31
C ARG A 23 21.70 -9.05 -25.89
N ASP A 24 21.92 -8.32 -26.99
CA ASP A 24 23.25 -8.11 -27.55
C ASP A 24 24.20 -7.55 -26.45
N PRO A 25 25.30 -8.22 -26.13
CA PRO A 25 26.28 -7.76 -25.15
C PRO A 25 26.85 -6.36 -25.46
N ASN A 26 26.86 -5.96 -26.74
CA ASN A 26 27.34 -4.67 -27.20
C ASN A 26 26.25 -3.58 -27.22
N ALA A 27 24.99 -3.93 -26.94
CA ALA A 27 23.94 -2.93 -26.85
C ALA A 27 24.21 -1.95 -25.69
N PRO A 28 23.90 -0.64 -25.86
CA PRO A 28 24.10 0.34 -24.80
C PRO A 28 23.32 -0.07 -23.53
N PRO A 29 23.83 0.21 -22.32
CA PRO A 29 23.15 -0.13 -21.08
C PRO A 29 21.75 0.49 -21.03
N PRO A 30 20.76 -0.17 -20.40
CA PRO A 30 19.41 0.35 -20.30
C PRO A 30 19.42 1.70 -19.56
N LYS A 31 18.54 2.61 -19.96
CA LYS A 31 18.39 3.90 -19.30
C LYS A 31 17.88 3.71 -17.88
N LEU A 32 18.66 4.17 -16.92
CA LEU A 32 18.26 4.12 -15.50
C LEU A 32 17.39 5.34 -15.15
N ARG A 33 16.35 5.07 -14.36
CA ARG A 33 15.49 6.09 -13.76
C ARG A 33 15.62 6.05 -12.26
N LYS A 34 15.32 7.16 -11.58
CA LYS A 34 15.20 7.21 -10.13
C LYS A 34 14.18 6.18 -9.67
N TYR A 35 14.51 5.42 -8.63
CA TYR A 35 13.60 4.50 -7.98
C TYR A 35 13.23 5.04 -6.59
N GLU A 36 11.97 5.38 -6.42
CA GLU A 36 11.49 6.06 -5.22
C GLU A 36 11.18 5.04 -4.11
N GLN A 37 12.10 4.89 -3.19
CA GLN A 37 11.94 4.09 -1.98
C GLN A 37 12.05 4.95 -0.73
N ALA A 38 11.21 4.65 0.26
CA ALA A 38 11.19 5.40 1.52
C ALA A 38 12.38 5.10 2.40
N ARG A 39 12.97 6.17 2.97
CA ARG A 39 13.97 6.13 4.02
C ARG A 39 13.45 6.89 5.24
N VAL A 40 12.44 6.34 5.88
CA VAL A 40 11.74 6.99 6.98
C VAL A 40 11.00 5.95 7.81
N LEU A 41 10.75 6.24 9.10
CA LEU A 41 9.94 5.38 9.95
C LEU A 41 8.51 5.26 9.37
N GLY A 42 8.00 4.03 9.28
CA GLY A 42 6.75 3.71 8.59
C GLY A 42 6.92 3.35 7.11
N GLY A 43 8.15 3.46 6.58
CA GLY A 43 8.46 3.03 5.21
C GLY A 43 7.61 3.70 4.15
N GLY A 44 7.20 2.95 3.12
CA GLY A 44 6.39 3.43 2.01
C GLY A 44 5.09 4.10 2.42
N SER A 45 4.44 3.65 3.51
CA SER A 45 3.19 4.25 4.00
C SER A 45 3.35 5.71 4.45
N SER A 46 4.58 6.15 4.74
CA SER A 46 4.87 7.54 5.11
C SER A 46 5.02 8.48 3.91
N ILE A 47 5.23 7.95 2.71
CA ILE A 47 5.47 8.74 1.50
C ILE A 47 4.51 8.46 0.33
N ASN A 48 3.82 7.32 0.31
CA ASN A 48 2.90 6.92 -0.76
C ASN A 48 1.70 7.89 -0.93
N GLY A 49 0.82 7.61 -1.90
CA GLY A 49 -0.39 8.38 -2.16
C GLY A 49 -1.53 8.18 -1.14
N GLN A 50 -1.32 7.42 -0.07
CA GLN A 50 -2.32 7.04 0.94
C GLN A 50 -3.43 6.12 0.42
N MET A 51 -3.41 5.73 -0.84
CA MET A 51 -4.46 4.87 -1.39
C MET A 51 -4.51 3.54 -0.63
N ALA A 52 -5.70 3.18 -0.16
CA ALA A 52 -5.97 1.99 0.65
C ALA A 52 -6.78 0.96 -0.17
N ASN A 53 -6.24 0.62 -1.34
CA ASN A 53 -6.88 -0.32 -2.26
C ASN A 53 -6.58 -1.75 -1.86
N ARG A 54 -7.57 -2.63 -2.00
CA ARG A 54 -7.40 -4.09 -1.95
C ARG A 54 -7.33 -4.65 -3.37
N GLY A 55 -6.67 -5.81 -3.54
CA GLY A 55 -6.81 -6.62 -4.74
C GLY A 55 -8.21 -7.20 -4.84
N ALA A 56 -8.63 -7.57 -6.05
CA ALA A 56 -9.92 -8.22 -6.25
C ALA A 56 -9.91 -9.66 -5.69
N PRO A 57 -11.05 -10.21 -5.26
CA PRO A 57 -11.14 -11.60 -4.80
C PRO A 57 -10.50 -12.60 -5.76
N THR A 58 -10.72 -12.41 -7.05
CA THR A 58 -10.15 -13.25 -8.13
C THR A 58 -8.63 -13.27 -8.15
N ASP A 59 -7.94 -12.18 -7.76
CA ASP A 59 -6.48 -12.13 -7.73
C ASP A 59 -5.93 -13.10 -6.67
N PHE A 60 -6.58 -13.13 -5.50
CA PHE A 60 -6.19 -14.02 -4.39
C PHE A 60 -6.52 -15.47 -4.67
N ASP A 61 -7.69 -15.74 -5.27
CA ASP A 61 -8.10 -17.09 -5.65
C ASP A 61 -7.14 -17.65 -6.71
N GLU A 62 -6.70 -16.84 -7.68
CA GLU A 62 -5.69 -17.22 -8.66
C GLU A 62 -4.34 -17.53 -8.00
N TRP A 63 -3.93 -16.79 -6.99
CA TRP A 63 -2.69 -17.09 -6.25
C TRP A 63 -2.76 -18.46 -5.59
N HIS A 64 -3.89 -18.76 -4.92
CA HIS A 64 -4.12 -20.06 -4.32
C HIS A 64 -4.03 -21.18 -5.36
N ASP A 65 -4.74 -21.02 -6.48
CA ASP A 65 -4.81 -22.04 -7.54
C ASP A 65 -3.44 -22.25 -8.22
N ARG A 66 -2.56 -21.25 -8.19
CA ARG A 66 -1.16 -21.35 -8.63
C ARG A 66 -0.20 -21.90 -7.57
N GLY A 67 -0.70 -22.35 -6.41
CA GLY A 67 0.06 -23.04 -5.37
C GLY A 67 0.31 -22.25 -4.10
N ALA A 68 -0.14 -20.99 -3.99
CA ALA A 68 -0.07 -20.23 -2.73
C ALA A 68 -1.23 -20.65 -1.81
N THR A 69 -1.16 -21.87 -1.28
CA THR A 69 -2.20 -22.42 -0.39
C THR A 69 -2.43 -21.51 0.83
N GLY A 70 -3.69 -21.24 1.16
CA GLY A 70 -4.06 -20.34 2.26
C GLY A 70 -4.07 -18.85 1.87
N TRP A 71 -4.06 -18.55 0.57
CA TRP A 71 -4.14 -17.18 0.04
C TRP A 71 -5.43 -16.95 -0.77
N ARG A 72 -6.49 -17.70 -0.54
CA ARG A 72 -7.80 -17.36 -1.12
C ARG A 72 -8.32 -16.05 -0.53
N TRP A 73 -9.23 -15.42 -1.24
CA TRP A 73 -9.89 -14.21 -0.74
C TRP A 73 -10.46 -14.39 0.67
N GLU A 74 -11.17 -15.48 0.92
CA GLU A 74 -11.73 -15.81 2.23
C GLU A 74 -10.67 -15.94 3.34
N ASP A 75 -9.47 -16.40 3.00
CA ASP A 75 -8.34 -16.49 3.93
C ASP A 75 -7.71 -15.11 4.21
N CYS A 76 -7.72 -14.22 3.21
CA CYS A 76 -7.06 -12.90 3.26
C CYS A 76 -7.95 -11.81 3.86
N LEU A 77 -9.26 -11.84 3.59
CA LEU A 77 -10.21 -10.83 4.05
C LEU A 77 -10.16 -10.55 5.56
N PRO A 78 -10.07 -11.57 6.45
CA PRO A 78 -9.95 -11.31 7.90
C PRO A 78 -8.74 -10.45 8.27
N TYR A 79 -7.64 -10.57 7.52
CA TYR A 79 -6.44 -9.77 7.76
C TYR A 79 -6.58 -8.34 7.23
N PHE A 80 -7.25 -8.13 6.10
CA PHE A 80 -7.62 -6.77 5.67
C PHE A 80 -8.50 -6.09 6.70
N LYS A 81 -9.53 -6.76 7.20
CA LYS A 81 -10.38 -6.23 8.28
C LYS A 81 -9.61 -5.95 9.57
N LYS A 82 -8.65 -6.79 9.92
CA LYS A 82 -7.84 -6.66 11.14
C LYS A 82 -6.96 -5.40 11.14
N ILE A 83 -6.46 -4.97 9.99
CA ILE A 83 -5.62 -3.76 9.91
C ILE A 83 -6.44 -2.49 9.74
N GLU A 84 -7.66 -2.59 9.24
CA GLU A 84 -8.51 -1.48 8.84
C GLU A 84 -9.43 -1.02 9.97
N ARG A 85 -9.61 0.29 10.05
CA ARG A 85 -10.71 0.93 10.75
C ARG A 85 -11.41 1.85 9.75
N ASP A 86 -12.46 1.33 9.14
CA ASP A 86 -13.25 2.11 8.19
C ASP A 86 -14.07 3.17 8.93
N LEU A 87 -13.98 4.42 8.48
CA LEU A 87 -14.64 5.57 9.11
C LEU A 87 -15.98 5.91 8.46
N ASP A 88 -16.27 5.32 7.29
CA ASP A 88 -17.42 5.68 6.47
C ASP A 88 -18.39 4.50 6.29
N ILE A 89 -17.88 3.26 6.27
CA ILE A 89 -18.64 2.04 5.96
C ILE A 89 -18.48 1.02 7.08
N ASP A 90 -19.61 0.46 7.52
CA ASP A 90 -19.67 -0.63 8.49
C ASP A 90 -20.50 -1.78 7.88
N ASP A 91 -19.82 -2.74 7.29
CA ASP A 91 -20.42 -3.91 6.66
C ASP A 91 -19.54 -5.16 6.80
N GLU A 92 -19.93 -6.23 6.15
CA GLU A 92 -19.22 -7.52 6.21
C GLU A 92 -17.80 -7.48 5.58
N TRP A 93 -17.52 -6.53 4.70
CA TRP A 93 -16.24 -6.40 4.00
C TRP A 93 -15.21 -5.54 4.75
N HIS A 94 -15.66 -4.66 5.66
CA HIS A 94 -14.82 -3.63 6.27
C HIS A 94 -14.50 -3.93 7.73
N GLY A 95 -13.30 -3.51 8.17
CA GLY A 95 -12.85 -3.61 9.54
C GLY A 95 -13.15 -2.33 10.32
N GLN A 96 -13.52 -2.48 11.61
CA GLN A 96 -13.87 -1.34 12.47
C GLN A 96 -12.86 -1.08 13.59
N GLU A 97 -11.97 -2.03 13.89
CA GLU A 97 -11.10 -1.98 15.05
C GLU A 97 -9.60 -1.88 14.73
N GLY A 98 -9.26 -1.86 13.45
CA GLY A 98 -7.86 -1.82 13.02
C GLY A 98 -7.17 -0.50 13.32
N MET A 99 -5.84 -0.50 13.22
CA MET A 99 -5.01 0.66 13.54
C MET A 99 -4.87 1.66 12.40
N ILE A 100 -5.28 1.27 11.19
CA ILE A 100 -5.21 2.13 10.00
C ILE A 100 -6.61 2.64 9.66
N PRO A 101 -6.91 3.91 9.93
CA PRO A 101 -8.18 4.51 9.54
C PRO A 101 -8.24 4.60 8.00
N VAL A 102 -9.39 4.28 7.47
CA VAL A 102 -9.68 4.33 6.03
C VAL A 102 -10.95 5.15 5.83
N ARG A 103 -10.91 6.07 4.87
CA ARG A 103 -12.07 6.88 4.49
C ARG A 103 -12.10 7.13 2.98
N ARG A 104 -13.25 7.55 2.47
CA ARG A 104 -13.42 7.98 1.08
C ARG A 104 -13.26 9.48 0.96
N VAL A 105 -12.74 9.94 -0.18
CA VAL A 105 -12.73 11.37 -0.49
C VAL A 105 -14.14 11.77 -0.95
N PRO A 106 -14.88 12.60 -0.20
CA PRO A 106 -16.24 12.99 -0.56
C PRO A 106 -16.29 13.67 -1.92
N GLU A 107 -17.34 13.42 -2.70
CA GLU A 107 -17.52 14.02 -4.04
C GLU A 107 -17.47 15.56 -4.03
N ALA A 108 -17.93 16.18 -2.96
CA ALA A 108 -17.86 17.64 -2.79
C ALA A 108 -16.41 18.16 -2.87
N GLN A 109 -15.44 17.32 -2.47
CA GLN A 109 -14.01 17.64 -2.49
C GLN A 109 -13.31 17.23 -3.79
N TRP A 110 -14.01 16.59 -4.72
CA TRP A 110 -13.41 16.19 -5.98
C TRP A 110 -13.03 17.43 -6.81
N PRO A 111 -11.83 17.45 -7.38
CA PRO A 111 -11.43 18.52 -8.29
C PRO A 111 -12.29 18.50 -9.57
N GLY A 112 -12.39 19.63 -10.24
CA GLY A 112 -13.26 19.80 -11.40
C GLY A 112 -13.03 18.76 -12.52
N HIS A 113 -11.77 18.37 -12.77
CA HIS A 113 -11.47 17.34 -13.77
C HIS A 113 -12.00 15.95 -13.34
N ALA A 114 -11.98 15.62 -12.05
CA ALA A 114 -12.50 14.34 -11.56
C ALA A 114 -14.03 14.29 -11.67
N LYS A 115 -14.72 15.42 -11.39
CA LYS A 115 -16.18 15.54 -11.60
C LYS A 115 -16.54 15.38 -13.08
N ALA A 116 -15.83 16.06 -13.97
CA ALA A 116 -16.04 15.91 -15.41
C ALA A 116 -15.78 14.49 -15.91
N LEU A 117 -14.79 13.80 -15.33
CA LEU A 117 -14.50 12.41 -15.66
C LEU A 117 -15.62 11.47 -15.16
N ALA A 118 -16.13 11.69 -13.95
CA ALA A 118 -17.27 10.96 -13.39
C ALA A 118 -18.51 11.09 -14.30
N GLU A 119 -18.86 12.31 -14.74
CA GLU A 119 -19.94 12.56 -15.68
C GLU A 119 -19.69 11.85 -17.04
N ALA A 120 -18.45 11.74 -17.50
CA ALA A 120 -18.12 11.02 -18.72
C ALA A 120 -18.31 9.52 -18.55
N PHE A 121 -17.92 8.95 -17.42
CA PHE A 121 -18.17 7.55 -17.09
C PHE A 121 -19.68 7.22 -17.01
N GLU A 122 -20.44 8.09 -16.36
CA GLU A 122 -21.90 7.95 -16.27
C GLU A 122 -22.54 7.94 -17.68
N ARG A 123 -22.16 8.87 -18.54
CA ARG A 123 -22.61 8.91 -19.93
C ARG A 123 -22.17 7.68 -20.75
N ALA A 124 -21.05 7.06 -20.38
CA ALA A 124 -20.57 5.83 -20.99
C ALA A 124 -21.23 4.56 -20.42
N GLY A 125 -22.13 4.71 -19.44
CA GLY A 125 -22.88 3.61 -18.83
C GLY A 125 -22.21 2.91 -17.65
N TYR A 126 -21.08 3.48 -17.14
CA TYR A 126 -20.47 2.97 -15.93
C TYR A 126 -21.24 3.39 -14.68
N LYS A 127 -21.33 2.49 -13.71
CA LYS A 127 -22.00 2.76 -12.43
C LYS A 127 -21.13 3.57 -11.48
N HIS A 128 -21.73 4.46 -10.73
CA HIS A 128 -21.11 5.01 -9.53
C HIS A 128 -21.23 3.98 -8.40
N LEU A 129 -20.09 3.54 -7.86
CA LEU A 129 -20.00 2.62 -6.74
C LEU A 129 -19.59 3.41 -5.48
N PRO A 130 -20.18 3.08 -4.32
CA PRO A 130 -19.85 3.80 -3.08
C PRO A 130 -18.44 3.50 -2.58
N ASP A 131 -17.88 2.36 -2.96
CA ASP A 131 -16.57 1.89 -2.54
C ASP A 131 -15.94 0.92 -3.55
N GLN A 132 -14.62 0.89 -3.59
CA GLN A 132 -13.86 -0.05 -4.42
C GLN A 132 -13.47 -1.34 -3.69
N ASN A 133 -13.48 -1.36 -2.35
CA ASN A 133 -12.97 -2.47 -1.54
C ASN A 133 -14.02 -3.50 -1.13
N GLY A 134 -15.27 -3.29 -1.48
CA GLY A 134 -16.39 -4.18 -1.15
C GLY A 134 -17.11 -4.76 -2.36
N PHE A 135 -17.29 -3.97 -3.41
CA PHE A 135 -18.16 -4.38 -4.53
C PHE A 135 -17.43 -5.08 -5.68
N PHE A 136 -16.16 -4.77 -5.94
CA PHE A 136 -15.31 -5.35 -7.00
C PHE A 136 -15.99 -5.49 -8.37
N GLU A 137 -16.87 -4.54 -8.71
CA GLU A 137 -17.55 -4.42 -10.00
C GLU A 137 -16.89 -3.33 -10.86
N ASP A 138 -17.15 -3.41 -12.17
CA ASP A 138 -16.74 -2.33 -13.08
C ASP A 138 -17.54 -1.06 -12.81
N GLY A 139 -16.85 0.04 -12.59
CA GLY A 139 -17.48 1.33 -12.26
C GLY A 139 -16.47 2.40 -11.90
N TYR A 140 -16.97 3.48 -11.36
CA TYR A 140 -16.14 4.54 -10.77
C TYR A 140 -16.56 4.79 -9.32
N PHE A 141 -15.62 5.18 -8.48
CA PHE A 141 -15.80 5.27 -7.04
C PHE A 141 -14.93 6.38 -6.42
N PRO A 142 -15.28 6.86 -5.22
CA PRO A 142 -14.44 7.76 -4.46
C PRO A 142 -13.09 7.11 -4.12
N VAL A 143 -12.02 7.89 -4.19
CA VAL A 143 -10.71 7.38 -3.77
C VAL A 143 -10.74 7.05 -2.28
N THR A 144 -10.35 5.82 -1.96
CA THR A 144 -10.21 5.33 -0.60
C THR A 144 -8.79 5.59 -0.08
N ILE A 145 -8.67 6.25 1.07
CA ILE A 145 -7.38 6.71 1.60
C ILE A 145 -7.19 6.39 3.08
N SER A 146 -5.93 6.08 3.46
CA SER A 146 -5.50 5.92 4.85
C SER A 146 -5.24 7.28 5.51
N ASN A 147 -6.31 7.92 5.96
CA ASN A 147 -6.31 9.30 6.44
C ASN A 147 -7.33 9.49 7.55
N GLN A 148 -7.03 10.35 8.50
CA GLN A 148 -7.96 10.78 9.54
C GLN A 148 -7.72 12.26 9.84
N ALA A 149 -8.78 13.05 9.94
CA ALA A 149 -8.74 14.49 10.21
C ALA A 149 -7.74 15.23 9.28
N GLU A 150 -7.83 14.97 7.98
CA GLU A 150 -6.95 15.51 6.93
C GLU A 150 -5.45 15.19 7.10
N GLN A 151 -5.12 14.22 7.95
CA GLN A 151 -3.76 13.80 8.20
C GLN A 151 -3.55 12.35 7.75
N ARG A 152 -2.41 12.11 7.08
CA ARG A 152 -1.94 10.77 6.76
C ARG A 152 -1.80 9.93 8.02
N VAL A 153 -2.30 8.71 8.00
CA VAL A 153 -1.98 7.70 9.01
C VAL A 153 -1.11 6.61 8.37
N SER A 154 0.19 6.76 8.54
CA SER A 154 1.17 5.75 8.14
C SER A 154 1.22 4.60 9.15
N ALA A 155 1.89 3.50 8.78
CA ALA A 155 2.17 2.40 9.72
C ALA A 155 2.89 2.89 11.00
N ALA A 156 3.77 3.89 10.87
CA ALA A 156 4.43 4.49 12.05
C ALA A 156 3.46 5.24 12.96
N ILE A 157 2.43 5.87 12.41
CA ILE A 157 1.42 6.58 13.20
C ILE A 157 0.42 5.60 13.80
N GLY A 158 -0.08 4.66 13.00
CA GLY A 158 -1.06 3.67 13.45
C GLY A 158 -0.48 2.69 14.47
N TYR A 159 0.63 2.02 14.12
CA TYR A 159 1.17 0.91 14.93
C TYR A 159 2.25 1.32 15.92
N LEU A 160 3.00 2.40 15.69
CA LEU A 160 3.98 2.93 16.62
C LEU A 160 3.46 4.20 17.29
N ASN A 161 2.23 4.17 17.76
CA ASN A 161 1.61 5.27 18.50
C ASN A 161 2.33 5.54 19.82
N ALA A 162 1.94 6.60 20.54
CA ALA A 162 2.61 7.04 21.76
C ALA A 162 2.69 5.96 22.84
N ASP A 163 1.65 5.12 22.99
CA ASP A 163 1.61 4.09 24.01
C ASP A 163 2.48 2.88 23.66
N VAL A 164 2.50 2.48 22.41
CA VAL A 164 3.41 1.44 21.93
C VAL A 164 4.87 1.84 22.11
N ARG A 165 5.21 3.11 21.82
CA ARG A 165 6.59 3.64 21.97
C ARG A 165 7.06 3.69 23.43
N LYS A 166 6.15 3.69 24.42
CA LYS A 166 6.48 3.65 25.85
C LYS A 166 6.77 2.24 26.38
N ARG A 167 6.53 1.20 25.58
CA ARG A 167 6.73 -0.19 26.02
C ARG A 167 8.20 -0.44 26.35
N LYS A 168 8.47 -1.01 27.53
CA LYS A 168 9.84 -1.30 28.01
C LYS A 168 10.55 -2.37 27.18
N ASN A 169 9.80 -3.22 26.50
CA ASN A 169 10.31 -4.30 25.64
C ASN A 169 10.46 -3.88 24.16
N LEU A 170 10.29 -2.59 23.85
CA LEU A 170 10.44 -2.06 22.48
C LEU A 170 11.56 -1.04 22.45
N THR A 171 12.54 -1.28 21.60
CA THR A 171 13.58 -0.30 21.24
C THR A 171 13.48 0.00 19.74
N ILE A 172 13.41 1.28 19.39
CA ILE A 172 13.37 1.73 18.00
C ILE A 172 14.69 2.43 17.68
N SER A 173 15.54 1.77 16.89
CA SER A 173 16.79 2.35 16.40
C SER A 173 16.57 2.95 15.02
N THR A 174 16.61 4.27 14.92
CA THR A 174 16.58 4.99 13.65
C THR A 174 17.99 5.24 13.14
N LEU A 175 18.12 5.63 11.86
CA LEU A 175 19.42 5.86 11.19
C LEU A 175 20.32 4.61 11.22
N THR A 176 19.69 3.44 11.33
CA THR A 176 20.35 2.14 11.38
C THR A 176 19.94 1.34 10.15
N GLN A 177 20.90 1.04 9.30
CA GLN A 177 20.69 0.22 8.10
C GLN A 177 21.15 -1.21 8.39
N VAL A 178 20.24 -2.17 8.19
CA VAL A 178 20.59 -3.59 8.18
C VAL A 178 21.31 -3.90 6.88
N THR A 179 22.52 -4.48 6.99
CA THR A 179 23.36 -4.83 5.84
C THR A 179 23.42 -6.34 5.60
N GLU A 180 23.15 -7.12 6.64
CA GLU A 180 23.25 -8.58 6.60
C GLU A 180 22.25 -9.23 7.55
N LEU A 181 21.79 -10.44 7.21
CA LEU A 181 21.03 -11.31 8.09
C LEU A 181 21.95 -12.42 8.58
N LEU A 182 21.99 -12.63 9.89
CA LEU A 182 22.81 -13.68 10.51
C LEU A 182 21.97 -14.95 10.69
N PHE A 183 22.47 -16.07 10.17
CA PHE A 183 21.81 -17.37 10.25
C PHE A 183 22.65 -18.35 11.06
N ASP A 184 21.99 -19.24 11.81
CA ASP A 184 22.63 -20.39 12.44
C ASP A 184 22.80 -21.57 11.43
N GLU A 185 23.36 -22.68 11.91
CA GLU A 185 23.59 -23.88 11.10
C GLU A 185 22.30 -24.52 10.59
N GLU A 186 21.18 -24.34 11.29
CA GLU A 186 19.85 -24.80 10.88
C GLU A 186 19.11 -23.79 9.98
N ARG A 187 19.79 -22.76 9.51
CA ARG A 187 19.25 -21.67 8.66
C ARG A 187 18.15 -20.85 9.32
N ARG A 188 18.13 -20.74 10.64
CA ARG A 188 17.24 -19.82 11.36
C ARG A 188 17.92 -18.46 11.47
N CYS A 189 17.19 -17.39 11.21
CA CYS A 189 17.71 -16.04 11.40
C CYS A 189 17.85 -15.77 12.92
N VAL A 190 19.08 -15.50 13.36
CA VAL A 190 19.42 -15.29 14.77
C VAL A 190 19.85 -13.85 15.05
N GLY A 191 19.97 -13.01 14.03
CA GLY A 191 20.34 -11.62 14.17
C GLY A 191 20.50 -10.86 12.86
N VAL A 192 20.89 -9.62 12.98
CA VAL A 192 21.21 -8.69 11.89
C VAL A 192 22.47 -7.91 12.21
#